data_dea77e46cf3825da4dffcc2be039043a
#
_entry.id   dea77e46cf3825da4dffcc2be039043a
#
_cell.length_a   1.000
_cell.length_b   1.000
_cell.length_c   1.000
_cell.angle_alpha   90.00
_cell.angle_beta   90.00
_cell.angle_gamma   90.00
#
_symmetry.space_group_name_H-M   'P 1'
#
loop_
_entity.id
_entity.type
_entity.pdbx_description
1 polymer ?
#
loop_
_entity_poly.entity_id
_entity_poly.type
_entity_poly.pdbx_seq_one_letter_code
_entity_poly.pdbx_strand_id
1 'polypeptide(L)'
;MTNSPANGQHKAALVTGAGRRIGRAIALGLAQAGWDVAIHFRSSRAEAEETAASVRALGRRAALLECDLADEGAVRGLLARAIDALGPIGCVVNNASLFEYDSAADFSPALLATHMQANVAAPILLAQALHAATPSGEQGVVINLLDQKLANLNPDFLSYTLSKAALQTATTMLAQALAPAVRVVGVAPGITMVSGDQTEAGFASAHQATPLGRSSLPQDVADAVCYLAQARAITGTTLLVDGGQHLMPLPRDVMFLTK
;
A
#
# COMPACT_ATOMS: atom_id res chain seq x y z
N MET A 1 2.98 -37.72 19.74
CA MET A 1 2.43 -36.67 18.87
C MET A 1 3.60 -36.19 18.03
N THR A 2 3.73 -36.72 16.83
CA THR A 2 4.82 -36.42 15.90
C THR A 2 4.54 -35.05 15.23
N ASN A 3 5.37 -34.05 15.56
CA ASN A 3 5.43 -32.80 14.83
C ASN A 3 5.89 -33.08 13.39
N SER A 4 4.98 -33.23 12.44
CA SER A 4 5.32 -33.13 11.05
C SER A 4 5.81 -31.70 10.78
N PRO A 5 6.96 -31.51 10.08
CA PRO A 5 7.37 -30.15 9.67
C PRO A 5 6.27 -29.57 8.80
N ALA A 6 5.78 -28.38 9.17
CA ALA A 6 4.82 -27.65 8.39
C ALA A 6 5.34 -27.55 6.96
N ASN A 7 4.63 -28.15 6.01
CA ASN A 7 4.81 -27.95 4.58
C ASN A 7 4.96 -26.46 4.35
N GLY A 8 6.12 -26.02 3.84
CA GLY A 8 6.38 -24.61 3.56
C GLY A 8 5.37 -24.10 2.54
N GLN A 9 4.25 -23.57 3.04
CA GLN A 9 3.17 -23.08 2.23
C GLN A 9 3.76 -21.97 1.35
N HIS A 10 3.72 -22.15 0.04
CA HIS A 10 4.20 -21.18 -0.92
C HIS A 10 3.47 -19.85 -0.68
N LYS A 11 4.24 -18.79 -0.39
CA LYS A 11 3.70 -17.47 -0.10
C LYS A 11 4.10 -16.52 -1.23
N ALA A 12 3.13 -15.98 -1.96
CA ALA A 12 3.40 -14.94 -2.94
C ALA A 12 2.49 -13.74 -2.74
N ALA A 13 3.05 -12.55 -2.96
CA ALA A 13 2.36 -11.28 -2.81
C ALA A 13 2.46 -10.44 -4.09
N LEU A 14 1.39 -9.70 -4.41
CA LEU A 14 1.40 -8.62 -5.38
C LEU A 14 1.52 -7.28 -4.65
N VAL A 15 2.54 -6.47 -4.97
CA VAL A 15 2.72 -5.13 -4.40
C VAL A 15 2.63 -4.09 -5.51
N THR A 16 1.65 -3.20 -5.45
CA THR A 16 1.51 -2.13 -6.44
C THR A 16 2.46 -0.97 -6.16
N GLY A 17 3.07 -0.39 -7.21
CA GLY A 17 4.06 0.67 -7.07
C GLY A 17 5.34 0.23 -6.33
N ALA A 18 5.75 -1.03 -6.52
CA ALA A 18 6.83 -1.66 -5.76
C ALA A 18 8.24 -1.35 -6.26
N GLY A 19 8.41 -0.57 -7.35
CA GLY A 19 9.73 -0.27 -7.91
C GLY A 19 10.59 0.63 -7.02
N ARG A 20 9.99 1.51 -6.22
CA ARG A 20 10.71 2.53 -5.45
C ARG A 20 10.02 2.88 -4.13
N ARG A 21 10.72 3.71 -3.32
CA ARG A 21 10.18 4.33 -2.09
C ARG A 21 9.58 3.27 -1.13
N ILE A 22 8.42 3.55 -0.54
CA ILE A 22 7.71 2.68 0.41
C ILE A 22 7.41 1.31 -0.23
N GLY A 23 6.95 1.28 -1.49
CA GLY A 23 6.64 0.03 -2.19
C GLY A 23 7.84 -0.91 -2.32
N ARG A 24 9.03 -0.36 -2.58
CA ARG A 24 10.28 -1.14 -2.58
C ARG A 24 10.60 -1.72 -1.19
N ALA A 25 10.47 -0.91 -0.14
CA ALA A 25 10.69 -1.39 1.23
C ALA A 25 9.72 -2.52 1.60
N ILE A 26 8.44 -2.39 1.24
CA ILE A 26 7.43 -3.44 1.44
C ILE A 26 7.80 -4.71 0.67
N ALA A 27 8.19 -4.60 -0.60
CA ALA A 27 8.58 -5.75 -1.42
C ALA A 27 9.78 -6.50 -0.80
N LEU A 28 10.78 -5.77 -0.32
CA LEU A 28 11.96 -6.36 0.34
C LEU A 28 11.61 -6.96 1.70
N GLY A 29 10.79 -6.30 2.52
CA GLY A 29 10.34 -6.83 3.81
C GLY A 29 9.55 -8.14 3.64
N LEU A 30 8.64 -8.21 2.67
CA LEU A 30 7.92 -9.43 2.34
C LEU A 30 8.88 -10.54 1.85
N ALA A 31 9.86 -10.21 1.02
CA ALA A 31 10.87 -11.17 0.56
C ALA A 31 11.69 -11.72 1.73
N GLN A 32 12.13 -10.88 2.67
CA GLN A 32 12.82 -11.30 3.90
C GLN A 32 11.93 -12.21 4.79
N ALA A 33 10.61 -11.94 4.79
CA ALA A 33 9.62 -12.77 5.49
C ALA A 33 9.24 -14.06 4.72
N GLY A 34 9.93 -14.36 3.62
CA GLY A 34 9.80 -15.61 2.88
C GLY A 34 8.75 -15.60 1.75
N TRP A 35 8.28 -14.42 1.32
CA TRP A 35 7.34 -14.28 0.23
C TRP A 35 8.03 -14.11 -1.12
N ASP A 36 7.49 -14.72 -2.17
CA ASP A 36 7.77 -14.34 -3.54
C ASP A 36 6.98 -13.08 -3.89
N VAL A 37 7.51 -12.19 -4.73
CA VAL A 37 6.91 -10.85 -4.90
C VAL A 37 6.67 -10.53 -6.38
N ALA A 38 5.42 -10.27 -6.73
CA ALA A 38 5.03 -9.63 -7.98
C ALA A 38 5.15 -8.11 -7.79
N ILE A 39 6.07 -7.51 -8.52
CA ILE A 39 6.48 -6.11 -8.45
C ILE A 39 5.74 -5.36 -9.55
N HIS A 40 4.65 -4.67 -9.18
CA HIS A 40 3.96 -3.84 -10.14
C HIS A 40 4.58 -2.45 -10.22
N PHE A 41 4.64 -1.91 -11.44
CA PHE A 41 5.06 -0.54 -11.76
C PHE A 41 4.27 0.00 -12.95
N ARG A 42 4.20 1.33 -13.11
CA ARG A 42 3.61 1.98 -14.28
C ARG A 42 4.68 2.33 -15.32
N SER A 43 5.67 3.13 -14.93
CA SER A 43 6.71 3.65 -15.84
C SER A 43 8.14 3.50 -15.30
N SER A 44 8.31 3.16 -14.01
CA SER A 44 9.61 3.02 -13.36
C SER A 44 10.20 1.61 -13.53
N ARG A 45 10.43 1.19 -14.79
CA ARG A 45 10.92 -0.16 -15.11
C ARG A 45 12.31 -0.43 -14.51
N ALA A 46 13.24 0.50 -14.64
CA ALA A 46 14.60 0.31 -14.15
C ALA A 46 14.64 0.08 -12.63
N GLU A 47 13.94 0.91 -11.86
CA GLU A 47 13.84 0.77 -10.40
C GLU A 47 13.09 -0.52 -10.00
N ALA A 48 12.11 -0.94 -10.79
CA ALA A 48 11.42 -2.21 -10.56
C ALA A 48 12.35 -3.40 -10.83
N GLU A 49 13.22 -3.34 -11.83
CA GLU A 49 14.26 -4.35 -12.11
C GLU A 49 15.29 -4.44 -10.97
N GLU A 50 15.74 -3.30 -10.41
CA GLU A 50 16.62 -3.25 -9.24
C GLU A 50 15.95 -3.88 -8.00
N THR A 51 14.67 -3.57 -7.79
CA THR A 51 13.89 -4.18 -6.70
C THR A 51 13.77 -5.69 -6.90
N ALA A 52 13.48 -6.15 -8.12
CA ALA A 52 13.40 -7.57 -8.45
C ALA A 52 14.75 -8.28 -8.24
N ALA A 53 15.86 -7.66 -8.63
CA ALA A 53 17.19 -8.19 -8.37
C ALA A 53 17.45 -8.34 -6.86
N SER A 54 17.07 -7.34 -6.06
CA SER A 54 17.20 -7.37 -4.61
C SER A 54 16.35 -8.48 -3.97
N VAL A 55 15.10 -8.68 -4.43
CA VAL A 55 14.23 -9.79 -3.99
C VAL A 55 14.85 -11.14 -4.31
N ARG A 56 15.43 -11.30 -5.53
CA ARG A 56 16.09 -12.54 -5.92
C ARG A 56 17.36 -12.82 -5.12
N ALA A 57 18.11 -11.78 -4.76
CA ALA A 57 19.28 -11.89 -3.88
C ALA A 57 18.92 -12.39 -2.47
N LEU A 58 17.67 -12.18 -2.03
CA LEU A 58 17.11 -12.76 -0.80
C LEU A 58 16.61 -14.21 -0.99
N GLY A 59 16.86 -14.84 -2.13
CA GLY A 59 16.44 -16.21 -2.42
C GLY A 59 14.97 -16.37 -2.75
N ARG A 60 14.27 -15.28 -3.12
CA ARG A 60 12.84 -15.31 -3.47
C ARG A 60 12.64 -15.09 -4.97
N ARG A 61 11.49 -15.54 -5.49
CA ARG A 61 11.11 -15.26 -6.88
C ARG A 61 10.55 -13.84 -6.98
N ALA A 62 10.83 -13.17 -8.11
CA ALA A 62 10.30 -11.85 -8.41
C ALA A 62 9.78 -11.82 -9.85
N ALA A 63 8.55 -11.32 -10.04
CA ALA A 63 7.93 -11.06 -11.33
C ALA A 63 7.70 -9.55 -11.52
N LEU A 64 7.98 -9.05 -12.71
CA LEU A 64 7.77 -7.64 -13.09
C LEU A 64 6.45 -7.50 -13.84
N LEU A 65 5.58 -6.63 -13.36
CA LEU A 65 4.24 -6.44 -13.92
C LEU A 65 3.99 -4.96 -14.22
N GLU A 66 4.12 -4.59 -15.48
CA GLU A 66 3.76 -3.26 -15.95
C GLU A 66 2.25 -3.14 -16.13
N CYS A 67 1.65 -2.09 -15.53
CA CYS A 67 0.22 -1.80 -15.63
C CYS A 67 -0.05 -0.33 -15.28
N ASP A 68 -0.96 0.33 -15.99
CA ASP A 68 -1.54 1.59 -15.52
C ASP A 68 -2.79 1.27 -14.69
N LEU A 69 -2.79 1.67 -13.41
CA LEU A 69 -3.92 1.44 -12.52
C LEU A 69 -5.14 2.32 -12.82
N ALA A 70 -5.00 3.30 -13.70
CA ALA A 70 -6.13 4.06 -14.24
C ALA A 70 -6.85 3.31 -15.39
N ASP A 71 -6.25 2.28 -15.95
CA ASP A 71 -6.85 1.41 -16.97
C ASP A 71 -7.53 0.21 -16.32
N GLU A 72 -8.87 0.24 -16.27
CA GLU A 72 -9.66 -0.85 -15.68
C GLU A 72 -9.38 -2.21 -16.34
N GLY A 73 -9.25 -2.26 -17.67
CA GLY A 73 -9.00 -3.50 -18.41
C GLY A 73 -7.66 -4.14 -18.02
N ALA A 74 -6.62 -3.30 -17.90
CA ALA A 74 -5.29 -3.73 -17.48
C ALA A 74 -5.28 -4.21 -16.01
N VAL A 75 -5.99 -3.52 -15.11
CA VAL A 75 -6.10 -3.89 -13.69
C VAL A 75 -6.81 -5.24 -13.51
N ARG A 76 -7.90 -5.49 -14.25
CA ARG A 76 -8.64 -6.77 -14.17
C ARG A 76 -7.76 -7.99 -14.51
N GLY A 77 -6.76 -7.82 -15.38
CA GLY A 77 -5.80 -8.88 -15.74
C GLY A 77 -4.58 -8.97 -14.82
N LEU A 78 -4.35 -7.99 -13.94
CA LEU A 78 -3.08 -7.86 -13.22
C LEU A 78 -2.83 -9.00 -12.23
N LEU A 79 -3.82 -9.42 -11.46
CA LEU A 79 -3.69 -10.52 -10.50
C LEU A 79 -3.48 -11.86 -11.21
N ALA A 80 -4.18 -12.12 -12.32
CA ALA A 80 -3.99 -13.35 -13.10
C ALA A 80 -2.55 -13.45 -13.60
N ARG A 81 -1.99 -12.38 -14.15
CA ARG A 81 -0.57 -12.31 -14.56
C ARG A 81 0.40 -12.57 -13.41
N ALA A 82 0.07 -12.11 -12.20
CA ALA A 82 0.87 -12.39 -11.00
C ALA A 82 0.82 -13.89 -10.66
N ILE A 83 -0.37 -14.49 -10.72
CA ILE A 83 -0.58 -15.93 -10.47
C ILE A 83 0.15 -16.78 -11.50
N ASP A 84 0.08 -16.43 -12.78
CA ASP A 84 0.80 -17.14 -13.86
C ASP A 84 2.32 -17.14 -13.63
N ALA A 85 2.87 -16.05 -13.12
CA ALA A 85 4.31 -15.90 -12.90
C ALA A 85 4.81 -16.57 -11.61
N LEU A 86 4.03 -16.50 -10.51
CA LEU A 86 4.50 -16.88 -9.18
C LEU A 86 3.68 -17.99 -8.51
N GLY A 87 2.58 -18.45 -9.11
CA GLY A 87 1.61 -19.32 -8.46
C GLY A 87 0.62 -18.53 -7.59
N PRO A 88 -0.15 -19.22 -6.73
CA PRO A 88 -1.21 -18.59 -5.94
C PRO A 88 -0.73 -17.37 -5.16
N ILE A 89 -1.44 -16.24 -5.31
CA ILE A 89 -1.18 -15.00 -4.57
C ILE A 89 -2.04 -15.01 -3.32
N GLY A 90 -1.40 -14.92 -2.14
CA GLY A 90 -2.10 -14.86 -0.85
C GLY A 90 -2.18 -13.45 -0.25
N CYS A 91 -1.44 -12.49 -0.81
CA CYS A 91 -1.42 -11.11 -0.31
C CYS A 91 -1.40 -10.10 -1.47
N VAL A 92 -2.27 -9.10 -1.40
CA VAL A 92 -2.23 -7.94 -2.29
C VAL A 92 -1.98 -6.69 -1.45
N VAL A 93 -0.91 -5.95 -1.78
CA VAL A 93 -0.60 -4.67 -1.14
C VAL A 93 -0.86 -3.54 -2.13
N ASN A 94 -1.92 -2.78 -1.89
CA ASN A 94 -2.28 -1.59 -2.65
C ASN A 94 -1.48 -0.39 -2.14
N ASN A 95 -0.22 -0.27 -2.61
CA ASN A 95 0.69 0.80 -2.21
C ASN A 95 0.77 1.93 -3.26
N ALA A 96 0.59 1.64 -4.55
CA ALA A 96 0.58 2.67 -5.58
C ALA A 96 -0.49 3.73 -5.29
N SER A 97 -0.14 4.99 -5.48
CA SER A 97 -1.05 6.11 -5.27
C SER A 97 -0.73 7.24 -6.24
N LEU A 98 -1.75 7.85 -6.81
CA LEU A 98 -1.66 9.18 -7.40
C LEU A 98 -1.68 10.19 -6.25
N PHE A 99 -0.77 11.15 -6.30
CA PHE A 99 -0.63 12.21 -5.30
C PHE A 99 -0.33 13.52 -6.03
N GLU A 100 -1.38 14.24 -6.41
CA GLU A 100 -1.30 15.52 -7.09
C GLU A 100 -2.02 16.58 -6.25
N TYR A 101 -1.49 17.80 -6.25
CA TYR A 101 -2.02 18.89 -5.46
C TYR A 101 -3.26 19.50 -6.12
N ASP A 102 -4.26 19.76 -5.32
CA ASP A 102 -5.38 20.67 -5.57
C ASP A 102 -5.92 21.20 -4.24
N SER A 103 -6.74 22.23 -4.34
CA SER A 103 -7.44 22.88 -3.22
C SER A 103 -8.90 23.11 -3.55
N ALA A 104 -9.68 23.61 -2.59
CA ALA A 104 -11.08 24.01 -2.85
C ALA A 104 -11.19 25.16 -3.85
N ALA A 105 -10.11 25.94 -4.04
CA ALA A 105 -10.12 27.11 -4.96
C ALA A 105 -9.90 26.72 -6.42
N ASP A 106 -9.21 25.62 -6.67
CA ASP A 106 -8.82 25.14 -8.01
C ASP A 106 -9.27 23.70 -8.28
N PHE A 107 -10.25 23.21 -7.52
CA PHE A 107 -10.81 21.87 -7.65
C PHE A 107 -11.24 21.54 -9.08
N SER A 108 -10.88 20.35 -9.54
CA SER A 108 -11.27 19.81 -10.83
C SER A 108 -11.94 18.42 -10.68
N PRO A 109 -13.19 18.24 -11.19
CA PRO A 109 -13.81 16.91 -11.23
C PRO A 109 -12.98 15.88 -11.99
N ALA A 110 -12.23 16.30 -13.02
CA ALA A 110 -11.36 15.42 -13.78
C ALA A 110 -10.19 14.90 -12.93
N LEU A 111 -9.55 15.77 -12.12
CA LEU A 111 -8.46 15.36 -11.22
C LEU A 111 -8.98 14.43 -10.13
N LEU A 112 -10.14 14.73 -9.53
CA LEU A 112 -10.80 13.83 -8.58
C LEU A 112 -11.06 12.46 -9.21
N ALA A 113 -11.62 12.41 -10.43
CA ALA A 113 -11.91 11.16 -11.12
C ALA A 113 -10.62 10.33 -11.33
N THR A 114 -9.51 10.97 -11.69
CA THR A 114 -8.22 10.29 -11.87
C THR A 114 -7.70 9.71 -10.54
N HIS A 115 -7.80 10.47 -9.44
CA HIS A 115 -7.48 9.97 -8.11
C HIS A 115 -8.37 8.78 -7.71
N MET A 116 -9.68 8.88 -7.93
CA MET A 116 -10.63 7.80 -7.61
C MET A 116 -10.34 6.53 -8.40
N GLN A 117 -9.95 6.65 -9.67
CA GLN A 117 -9.63 5.50 -10.51
C GLN A 117 -8.41 4.76 -9.99
N ALA A 118 -7.29 5.47 -9.78
CA ALA A 118 -6.03 4.85 -9.37
C ALA A 118 -6.02 4.43 -7.89
N ASN A 119 -6.56 5.29 -6.99
CA ASN A 119 -6.43 5.11 -5.55
C ASN A 119 -7.58 4.31 -4.93
N VAL A 120 -8.72 4.13 -5.62
CA VAL A 120 -9.91 3.46 -5.07
C VAL A 120 -10.38 2.30 -5.96
N ALA A 121 -10.68 2.57 -7.24
CA ALA A 121 -11.24 1.54 -8.12
C ALA A 121 -10.26 0.38 -8.34
N ALA A 122 -8.99 0.66 -8.62
CA ALA A 122 -7.97 -0.37 -8.80
C ALA A 122 -7.79 -1.25 -7.55
N PRO A 123 -7.64 -0.72 -6.32
CA PRO A 123 -7.64 -1.52 -5.08
C PRO A 123 -8.87 -2.42 -4.91
N ILE A 124 -10.07 -1.92 -5.22
CA ILE A 124 -11.32 -2.71 -5.13
C ILE A 124 -11.31 -3.85 -6.16
N LEU A 125 -10.90 -3.58 -7.41
CA LEU A 125 -10.79 -4.60 -8.44
C LEU A 125 -9.77 -5.70 -8.08
N LEU A 126 -8.64 -5.32 -7.49
CA LEU A 126 -7.64 -6.29 -7.02
C LEU A 126 -8.13 -7.10 -5.83
N ALA A 127 -8.92 -6.50 -4.91
CA ALA A 127 -9.56 -7.22 -3.82
C ALA A 127 -10.59 -8.23 -4.34
N GLN A 128 -11.41 -7.83 -5.32
CA GLN A 128 -12.37 -8.71 -6.01
C GLN A 128 -11.65 -9.87 -6.70
N ALA A 129 -10.56 -9.59 -7.41
CA ALA A 129 -9.79 -10.62 -8.10
C ALA A 129 -9.14 -11.61 -7.12
N LEU A 130 -8.58 -11.12 -6.01
CA LEU A 130 -8.02 -11.99 -4.96
C LEU A 130 -9.09 -12.89 -4.34
N HIS A 131 -10.28 -12.34 -4.03
CA HIS A 131 -11.38 -13.12 -3.48
C HIS A 131 -11.80 -14.26 -4.44
N ALA A 132 -11.92 -13.96 -5.73
CA ALA A 132 -12.28 -14.95 -6.74
C ALA A 132 -11.19 -16.03 -6.93
N ALA A 133 -9.92 -15.69 -6.70
CA ALA A 133 -8.79 -16.61 -6.86
C ALA A 133 -8.42 -17.36 -5.58
N THR A 134 -8.97 -16.98 -4.41
CA THR A 134 -8.67 -17.64 -3.13
C THR A 134 -9.39 -18.99 -3.05
N PRO A 135 -8.67 -20.11 -2.91
CA PRO A 135 -9.28 -21.44 -2.81
C PRO A 135 -10.17 -21.58 -1.55
N SER A 136 -11.18 -22.44 -1.64
CA SER A 136 -12.03 -22.76 -0.48
C SER A 136 -11.19 -23.30 0.67
N GLY A 137 -11.41 -22.75 1.86
CA GLY A 137 -10.67 -23.12 3.08
C GLY A 137 -9.34 -22.39 3.27
N GLU A 138 -8.89 -21.60 2.28
CA GLU A 138 -7.75 -20.71 2.41
C GLU A 138 -8.17 -19.28 2.76
N GLN A 139 -7.20 -18.46 3.19
CA GLN A 139 -7.44 -17.06 3.52
C GLN A 139 -6.38 -16.16 2.90
N GLY A 140 -6.82 -15.26 2.02
CA GLY A 140 -6.04 -14.16 1.48
C GLY A 140 -6.09 -12.90 2.33
N VAL A 141 -5.25 -11.90 1.98
CA VAL A 141 -5.29 -10.57 2.59
C VAL A 141 -5.04 -9.46 1.58
N VAL A 142 -5.82 -8.41 1.68
CA VAL A 142 -5.60 -7.13 1.00
C VAL A 142 -5.15 -6.11 2.04
N ILE A 143 -4.05 -5.42 1.76
CA ILE A 143 -3.50 -4.36 2.61
C ILE A 143 -3.51 -3.05 1.82
N ASN A 144 -4.31 -2.09 2.23
CA ASN A 144 -4.46 -0.80 1.57
C ASN A 144 -3.56 0.24 2.26
N LEU A 145 -2.62 0.87 1.51
CA LEU A 145 -1.86 2.02 2.02
C LEU A 145 -2.76 3.26 1.98
N LEU A 146 -3.12 3.70 3.18
CA LEU A 146 -3.90 4.90 3.46
C LEU A 146 -2.97 6.08 3.79
N ASP A 147 -3.44 6.99 4.63
CA ASP A 147 -2.68 8.16 5.08
C ASP A 147 -3.12 8.56 6.49
N GLN A 148 -2.19 8.91 7.36
CA GLN A 148 -2.51 9.43 8.71
C GLN A 148 -3.32 10.73 8.65
N LYS A 149 -3.22 11.50 7.55
CA LYS A 149 -3.99 12.72 7.32
C LYS A 149 -5.50 12.52 7.50
N LEU A 150 -6.01 11.30 7.30
CA LEU A 150 -7.43 10.99 7.53
C LEU A 150 -7.85 11.12 9.01
N ALA A 151 -6.91 11.06 9.95
CA ALA A 151 -7.16 11.32 11.35
C ALA A 151 -7.12 12.83 11.71
N ASN A 152 -6.46 13.64 10.87
CA ASN A 152 -6.30 15.09 11.06
C ASN A 152 -6.43 15.82 9.72
N LEU A 153 -7.66 15.99 9.24
CA LEU A 153 -7.94 16.63 7.96
C LEU A 153 -7.45 18.09 7.94
N ASN A 154 -6.84 18.48 6.84
CA ASN A 154 -6.50 19.85 6.49
C ASN A 154 -6.91 20.15 5.04
N PRO A 155 -6.95 21.44 4.58
CA PRO A 155 -7.53 21.80 3.28
C PRO A 155 -6.67 21.43 2.06
N ASP A 156 -5.44 20.97 2.25
CA ASP A 156 -4.51 20.71 1.15
C ASP A 156 -4.71 19.32 0.54
N PHE A 157 -4.41 19.15 -0.75
CA PHE A 157 -4.55 17.89 -1.50
C PHE A 157 -5.98 17.34 -1.41
N LEU A 158 -6.97 18.14 -1.80
CA LEU A 158 -8.39 17.82 -1.63
C LEU A 158 -8.79 16.51 -2.31
N SER A 159 -8.55 16.38 -3.61
CA SER A 159 -8.92 15.18 -4.39
C SER A 159 -8.19 13.93 -3.91
N TYR A 160 -6.90 14.04 -3.58
CA TYR A 160 -6.15 12.95 -2.98
C TYR A 160 -6.76 12.52 -1.64
N THR A 161 -7.02 13.46 -0.73
CA THR A 161 -7.57 13.17 0.58
C THR A 161 -8.94 12.50 0.50
N LEU A 162 -9.82 12.99 -0.40
CA LEU A 162 -11.12 12.38 -0.67
C LEU A 162 -10.97 10.93 -1.18
N SER A 163 -10.01 10.67 -2.07
CA SER A 163 -9.75 9.31 -2.56
C SER A 163 -9.25 8.38 -1.44
N LYS A 164 -8.38 8.84 -0.57
CA LYS A 164 -7.90 8.04 0.58
C LYS A 164 -9.01 7.79 1.61
N ALA A 165 -9.89 8.77 1.86
CA ALA A 165 -11.07 8.58 2.73
C ALA A 165 -12.03 7.54 2.13
N ALA A 166 -12.27 7.59 0.82
CA ALA A 166 -13.07 6.59 0.13
C ALA A 166 -12.44 5.18 0.23
N LEU A 167 -11.11 5.06 0.05
CA LEU A 167 -10.41 3.79 0.21
C LEU A 167 -10.46 3.27 1.66
N GLN A 168 -10.41 4.15 2.67
CA GLN A 168 -10.58 3.76 4.08
C GLN A 168 -11.97 3.18 4.33
N THR A 169 -13.01 3.84 3.82
CA THR A 169 -14.39 3.33 3.90
C THR A 169 -14.51 1.99 3.17
N ALA A 170 -13.97 1.89 1.94
CA ALA A 170 -13.96 0.67 1.17
C ALA A 170 -13.21 -0.47 1.90
N THR A 171 -12.14 -0.18 2.64
CA THR A 171 -11.41 -1.17 3.44
C THR A 171 -12.33 -1.88 4.43
N THR A 172 -13.17 -1.12 5.15
CA THR A 172 -14.14 -1.69 6.10
C THR A 172 -15.25 -2.47 5.39
N MET A 173 -15.81 -1.91 4.32
CA MET A 173 -16.89 -2.56 3.57
C MET A 173 -16.43 -3.87 2.91
N LEU A 174 -15.24 -3.88 2.30
CA LEU A 174 -14.67 -5.07 1.69
C LEU A 174 -14.30 -6.13 2.73
N ALA A 175 -13.83 -5.72 3.92
CA ALA A 175 -13.56 -6.66 5.01
C ALA A 175 -14.83 -7.43 5.44
N GLN A 176 -15.98 -6.77 5.43
CA GLN A 176 -17.27 -7.41 5.71
C GLN A 176 -17.74 -8.31 4.56
N ALA A 177 -17.62 -7.81 3.33
CA ALA A 177 -18.16 -8.48 2.15
C ALA A 177 -17.36 -9.70 1.69
N LEU A 178 -16.02 -9.69 1.90
CA LEU A 178 -15.10 -10.73 1.38
C LEU A 178 -14.70 -11.76 2.44
N ALA A 179 -15.14 -11.58 3.69
CA ALA A 179 -14.94 -12.58 4.73
C ALA A 179 -15.75 -13.86 4.45
N PRO A 180 -15.25 -15.04 4.86
CA PRO A 180 -13.99 -15.31 5.55
C PRO A 180 -12.80 -15.51 4.61
N ALA A 181 -12.99 -15.52 3.29
CA ALA A 181 -11.98 -15.87 2.31
C ALA A 181 -10.85 -14.81 2.21
N VAL A 182 -11.19 -13.51 2.35
CA VAL A 182 -10.20 -12.44 2.27
C VAL A 182 -10.36 -11.46 3.43
N ARG A 183 -9.27 -11.20 4.13
CA ARG A 183 -9.14 -10.09 5.09
C ARG A 183 -8.79 -8.81 4.33
N VAL A 184 -9.32 -7.68 4.76
CA VAL A 184 -8.96 -6.37 4.21
C VAL A 184 -8.60 -5.44 5.35
N VAL A 185 -7.40 -4.86 5.30
CA VAL A 185 -6.86 -4.00 6.35
C VAL A 185 -6.19 -2.77 5.76
N GLY A 186 -6.08 -1.71 6.54
CA GLY A 186 -5.38 -0.47 6.18
C GLY A 186 -4.06 -0.33 6.94
N VAL A 187 -3.09 0.31 6.30
CA VAL A 187 -1.91 0.89 6.95
C VAL A 187 -1.88 2.37 6.59
N ALA A 188 -1.79 3.23 7.58
CA ALA A 188 -1.78 4.68 7.40
C ALA A 188 -0.42 5.26 7.86
N PRO A 189 0.53 5.44 6.94
CA PRO A 189 1.82 6.05 7.24
C PRO A 189 1.68 7.54 7.58
N GLY A 190 2.63 8.04 8.37
CA GLY A 190 2.90 9.48 8.51
C GLY A 190 3.88 9.99 7.46
N ILE A 191 4.59 11.08 7.80
CA ILE A 191 5.67 11.64 6.98
C ILE A 191 6.80 10.61 6.92
N THR A 192 6.95 9.96 5.77
CA THR A 192 7.86 8.80 5.64
C THR A 192 9.08 9.12 4.78
N MET A 193 8.92 9.95 3.76
CA MET A 193 9.98 10.32 2.80
C MET A 193 9.69 11.71 2.22
N VAL A 194 10.73 12.41 1.83
CA VAL A 194 10.61 13.67 1.07
C VAL A 194 9.67 13.50 -0.11
N SER A 195 8.71 14.40 -0.27
CA SER A 195 7.70 14.36 -1.32
C SER A 195 7.52 15.72 -2.00
N GLY A 196 7.29 15.71 -3.31
CA GLY A 196 7.08 16.93 -4.10
C GLY A 196 8.24 17.91 -3.95
N ASP A 197 7.92 19.18 -3.72
CA ASP A 197 8.88 20.30 -3.58
C ASP A 197 9.41 20.48 -2.14
N GLN A 198 9.19 19.51 -1.25
CA GLN A 198 9.67 19.57 0.13
C GLN A 198 11.20 19.53 0.16
N THR A 199 11.81 20.44 0.94
CA THR A 199 13.26 20.42 1.17
C THR A 199 13.65 19.33 2.18
N GLU A 200 14.88 18.83 2.11
CA GLU A 200 15.42 17.87 3.10
C GLU A 200 15.35 18.43 4.54
N ALA A 201 15.65 19.71 4.73
CA ALA A 201 15.57 20.36 6.04
C ALA A 201 14.12 20.46 6.54
N GLY A 202 13.19 20.82 5.65
CA GLY A 202 11.77 20.86 5.95
C GLY A 202 11.23 19.46 6.31
N PHE A 203 11.63 18.45 5.55
CA PHE A 203 11.30 17.06 5.88
C PHE A 203 11.83 16.65 7.27
N ALA A 204 13.12 16.91 7.56
CA ALA A 204 13.72 16.56 8.83
C ALA A 204 13.02 17.22 10.01
N SER A 205 12.68 18.52 9.89
CA SER A 205 11.93 19.27 10.90
C SER A 205 10.54 18.67 11.13
N ALA A 206 9.80 18.41 10.05
CA ALA A 206 8.47 17.82 10.11
C ALA A 206 8.48 16.39 10.69
N HIS A 207 9.49 15.60 10.30
CA HIS A 207 9.65 14.23 10.76
C HIS A 207 9.93 14.17 12.28
N GLN A 208 10.67 15.14 12.82
CA GLN A 208 10.97 15.25 14.26
C GLN A 208 9.81 15.85 15.07
N ALA A 209 8.94 16.63 14.45
CA ALA A 209 7.80 17.28 15.11
C ALA A 209 6.64 16.32 15.37
N THR A 210 6.91 15.09 15.80
CA THR A 210 5.93 14.07 16.16
C THR A 210 6.11 13.66 17.63
N PRO A 211 5.08 13.14 18.31
CA PRO A 211 5.19 12.74 19.72
C PRO A 211 6.33 11.77 20.03
N LEU A 212 6.70 10.88 19.11
CA LEU A 212 7.83 9.98 19.28
C LEU A 212 9.20 10.62 18.90
N GLY A 213 9.23 11.91 18.52
CA GLY A 213 10.44 12.57 18.03
C GLY A 213 10.91 12.09 16.65
N ARG A 214 10.18 11.18 16.04
CA ARG A 214 10.32 10.74 14.65
C ARG A 214 8.98 10.21 14.12
N SER A 215 8.70 10.47 12.86
CA SER A 215 7.60 9.82 12.15
C SER A 215 8.04 8.44 11.60
N SER A 216 7.27 7.86 10.69
CA SER A 216 7.61 6.56 10.09
C SER A 216 8.78 6.64 9.11
N LEU A 217 9.55 5.58 9.03
CA LEU A 217 10.46 5.27 7.93
C LEU A 217 9.80 4.23 6.99
N PRO A 218 10.28 4.09 5.74
CA PRO A 218 9.79 3.05 4.85
C PRO A 218 9.83 1.64 5.45
N GLN A 219 10.82 1.38 6.31
CA GLN A 219 10.95 0.08 6.99
C GLN A 219 9.84 -0.11 8.05
N ASP A 220 9.47 0.90 8.84
CA ASP A 220 8.38 0.81 9.82
C ASP A 220 7.05 0.44 9.13
N VAL A 221 6.82 1.02 7.93
CA VAL A 221 5.64 0.68 7.11
C VAL A 221 5.72 -0.76 6.58
N ALA A 222 6.88 -1.19 6.11
CA ALA A 222 7.10 -2.56 5.63
C ALA A 222 6.89 -3.58 6.75
N ASP A 223 7.37 -3.30 7.96
CA ASP A 223 7.20 -4.18 9.13
C ASP A 223 5.72 -4.33 9.50
N ALA A 224 4.96 -3.22 9.48
CA ALA A 224 3.51 -3.24 9.70
C ALA A 224 2.78 -4.08 8.63
N VAL A 225 3.14 -3.93 7.36
CA VAL A 225 2.60 -4.74 6.26
C VAL A 225 2.93 -6.22 6.46
N CYS A 226 4.17 -6.57 6.79
CA CYS A 226 4.58 -7.95 7.05
C CYS A 226 3.84 -8.58 8.24
N TYR A 227 3.62 -7.81 9.30
CA TYR A 227 2.81 -8.23 10.45
C TYR A 227 1.36 -8.51 10.02
N LEU A 228 0.71 -7.57 9.33
CA LEU A 228 -0.68 -7.70 8.89
C LEU A 228 -0.86 -8.82 7.85
N ALA A 229 0.14 -9.08 7.03
CA ALA A 229 0.10 -10.21 6.08
C ALA A 229 -0.07 -11.57 6.78
N GLN A 230 0.39 -11.70 8.03
CA GLN A 230 0.34 -12.93 8.82
C GLN A 230 -0.72 -12.94 9.93
N ALA A 231 -1.27 -11.78 10.30
CA ALA A 231 -2.19 -11.60 11.43
C ALA A 231 -3.63 -12.03 11.09
N ARG A 232 -3.90 -13.33 11.12
CA ARG A 232 -5.14 -13.97 10.63
C ARG A 232 -6.44 -13.49 11.26
N ALA A 233 -6.40 -12.90 12.45
CA ALA A 233 -7.57 -12.43 13.19
C ALA A 233 -7.84 -10.92 13.01
N ILE A 234 -7.06 -10.21 12.17
CA ILE A 234 -7.18 -8.76 11.98
C ILE A 234 -7.81 -8.49 10.61
N THR A 235 -8.96 -7.81 10.58
CA THR A 235 -9.65 -7.33 9.38
C THR A 235 -10.49 -6.09 9.68
N GLY A 236 -10.81 -5.27 8.68
CA GLY A 236 -11.69 -4.11 8.79
C GLY A 236 -11.13 -2.94 9.60
N THR A 237 -9.86 -2.94 9.95
CA THR A 237 -9.20 -1.89 10.75
C THR A 237 -8.02 -1.27 10.00
N THR A 238 -7.57 -0.11 10.48
CA THR A 238 -6.39 0.61 9.98
C THR A 238 -5.36 0.76 11.09
N LEU A 239 -4.12 0.37 10.79
CA LEU A 239 -2.97 0.57 11.66
C LEU A 239 -2.27 1.89 11.29
N LEU A 240 -2.22 2.82 12.24
CA LEU A 240 -1.45 4.07 12.10
C LEU A 240 0.04 3.78 12.35
N VAL A 241 0.88 4.22 11.41
CA VAL A 241 2.34 4.06 11.48
C VAL A 241 2.96 5.44 11.20
N ASP A 242 2.93 6.33 12.18
CA ASP A 242 3.15 7.76 11.97
C ASP A 242 3.90 8.49 13.11
N GLY A 243 4.46 7.75 14.05
CA GLY A 243 5.15 8.35 15.21
C GLY A 243 4.24 9.14 16.14
N GLY A 244 2.92 8.95 16.03
CA GLY A 244 1.92 9.71 16.78
C GLY A 244 1.53 11.04 16.11
N GLN A 245 1.90 11.26 14.84
CA GLN A 245 1.57 12.48 14.10
C GLN A 245 0.07 12.78 14.12
N HIS A 246 -0.79 11.75 14.05
CA HIS A 246 -2.25 11.90 14.11
C HIS A 246 -2.78 12.53 15.42
N LEU A 247 -1.98 12.57 16.48
CA LEU A 247 -2.33 13.21 17.77
C LEU A 247 -2.10 14.72 17.76
N MET A 248 -1.45 15.24 16.70
CA MET A 248 -1.07 16.64 16.57
C MET A 248 -1.73 17.26 15.33
N PRO A 249 -2.96 17.80 15.44
CA PRO A 249 -3.65 18.39 14.30
C PRO A 249 -2.89 19.59 13.76
N LEU A 250 -2.74 19.66 12.45
CA LEU A 250 -2.07 20.74 11.74
C LEU A 250 -3.08 21.45 10.81
N PRO A 251 -3.05 22.82 10.74
CA PRO A 251 -3.98 23.58 9.91
C PRO A 251 -3.69 23.47 8.41
N ARG A 252 -2.50 23.04 8.04
CA ARG A 252 -2.03 22.84 6.65
C ARG A 252 -1.26 21.53 6.56
N ASP A 253 -1.08 21.05 5.34
CA ASP A 253 -0.14 19.95 5.08
C ASP A 253 1.28 20.36 5.50
N VAL A 254 2.00 19.44 6.08
CA VAL A 254 3.35 19.67 6.60
C VAL A 254 4.31 20.20 5.54
N MET A 255 4.10 19.89 4.27
CA MET A 255 4.87 20.44 3.15
C MET A 255 4.81 21.98 3.07
N PHE A 256 3.78 22.60 3.62
CA PHE A 256 3.57 24.05 3.61
C PHE A 256 3.91 24.73 4.94
N LEU A 257 4.21 23.98 6.00
CA LEU A 257 4.56 24.50 7.32
C LEU A 257 6.07 24.63 7.53
N THR A 258 6.85 23.88 6.79
CA THR A 258 8.32 23.84 6.89
C THR A 258 8.92 24.33 5.57
N LYS A 259 9.22 25.63 5.51
CA LYS A 259 10.01 26.22 4.43
C LYS A 259 11.46 26.39 4.84
#